data_8db2042b16487026a7dbd4a3c7a2fea9
#
_entry.id   8db2042b16487026a7dbd4a3c7a2fea9
#
_cell.length_a   1.000
_cell.length_b   1.000
_cell.length_c   1.000
_cell.angle_alpha   90.00
_cell.angle_beta   90.00
_cell.angle_gamma   90.00
#
_symmetry.space_group_name_H-M   'P 1'
#
loop_
_entity.id
_entity.type
_entity.pdbx_description
1 polymer ?
#
loop_
_entity_poly.entity_id
_entity_poly.type
_entity_poly.pdbx_seq_one_letter_code
_entity_poly.pdbx_strand_id
1 'polypeptide(L)'
;MSFTTLLVTALTASGLGLGGPVRAQDHQHAMTPSAPAAGDARQLVKFPEPMRLHTITSMRDHLRALQEITDSLSRNDFEKAASIAESRLGMSSLEAHGAAHIAPFMPQGMQDIGTQMHRTASRFAVEAQTASVGNDVRPALAALGVVMQQCVACHAAYRLR
;
A
#
# COMPACT_ATOMS: atom_id res chain seq x y z
N MET A 1 57.68 -24.60 34.75
CA MET A 1 57.75 -25.72 33.85
C MET A 1 56.70 -26.72 34.30
N SER A 2 55.49 -26.74 33.71
CA SER A 2 54.51 -27.81 33.88
C SER A 2 53.60 -27.80 32.65
N PHE A 3 53.75 -28.82 31.85
CA PHE A 3 52.93 -29.10 30.67
C PHE A 3 51.64 -29.79 31.11
N THR A 4 50.49 -29.19 30.82
CA THR A 4 49.22 -29.84 31.01
C THR A 4 48.72 -30.28 29.63
N THR A 5 48.66 -31.57 29.42
CA THR A 5 48.17 -32.25 28.21
C THR A 5 46.66 -32.26 28.25
N LEU A 6 46.00 -31.62 27.25
CA LEU A 6 44.58 -31.68 27.05
C LEU A 6 44.25 -32.81 26.08
N LEU A 7 43.48 -33.79 26.59
CA LEU A 7 42.90 -34.92 25.84
C LEU A 7 41.75 -34.41 25.00
N VAL A 8 41.78 -34.54 23.69
CA VAL A 8 40.66 -34.29 22.77
C VAL A 8 39.93 -35.62 22.52
N THR A 9 38.75 -35.76 23.06
CA THR A 9 37.83 -36.85 22.76
C THR A 9 36.98 -36.49 21.55
N ALA A 10 37.18 -37.19 20.43
CA ALA A 10 36.33 -37.12 19.26
C ALA A 10 35.05 -37.92 19.44
N LEU A 11 33.91 -37.25 19.46
CA LEU A 11 32.59 -37.91 19.38
C LEU A 11 32.16 -37.93 17.91
N THR A 12 32.14 -39.09 17.29
CA THR A 12 31.52 -39.35 15.98
C THR A 12 30.04 -39.65 16.20
N ALA A 13 29.15 -38.72 15.83
CA ALA A 13 27.72 -38.96 15.75
C ALA A 13 27.33 -39.20 14.30
N SER A 14 27.11 -40.46 13.92
CA SER A 14 26.50 -40.84 12.65
C SER A 14 24.97 -40.66 12.77
N GLY A 15 24.43 -39.57 12.21
CA GLY A 15 23.00 -39.37 12.11
C GLY A 15 22.53 -39.67 10.68
N LEU A 16 21.95 -40.86 10.44
CA LEU A 16 21.16 -41.14 9.26
C LEU A 16 19.85 -40.33 9.32
N GLY A 17 19.77 -39.23 8.61
CA GLY A 17 18.53 -38.49 8.39
C GLY A 17 17.74 -39.15 7.24
N LEU A 18 16.68 -39.88 7.59
CA LEU A 18 15.67 -40.34 6.64
C LEU A 18 14.91 -39.10 6.10
N GLY A 19 15.26 -38.66 4.91
CA GLY A 19 14.49 -37.67 4.16
C GLY A 19 13.15 -38.26 3.74
N GLY A 20 12.10 -38.03 4.52
CA GLY A 20 10.73 -38.31 4.10
C GLY A 20 10.30 -37.36 2.99
N PRO A 21 9.48 -37.80 2.01
CA PRO A 21 8.98 -36.94 0.97
C PRO A 21 8.12 -35.82 1.58
N VAL A 22 8.50 -34.56 1.31
CA VAL A 22 7.65 -33.41 1.61
C VAL A 22 6.38 -33.57 0.77
N ARG A 23 5.30 -34.00 1.42
CA ARG A 23 3.98 -33.97 0.82
C ARG A 23 3.58 -32.50 0.66
N ALA A 24 3.50 -32.05 -0.59
CA ALA A 24 2.77 -30.83 -0.89
C ALA A 24 1.35 -31.00 -0.32
N GLN A 25 0.98 -30.13 0.62
CA GLN A 25 -0.39 -30.07 1.11
C GLN A 25 -1.23 -29.52 -0.02
N ASP A 26 -1.97 -30.41 -0.70
CA ASP A 26 -3.06 -30.03 -1.57
C ASP A 26 -4.09 -29.27 -0.71
N HIS A 27 -4.04 -27.94 -0.75
CA HIS A 27 -5.10 -27.11 -0.21
C HIS A 27 -6.33 -27.24 -1.12
N GLN A 28 -7.01 -28.39 -1.02
CA GLN A 28 -8.36 -28.49 -1.52
C GLN A 28 -9.20 -27.50 -0.69
N HIS A 29 -9.38 -26.29 -1.21
CA HIS A 29 -10.46 -25.42 -0.75
C HIS A 29 -11.76 -26.15 -1.02
N ALA A 30 -12.26 -26.89 0.00
CA ALA A 30 -13.62 -27.38 -0.02
C ALA A 30 -14.51 -26.15 -0.25
N MET A 31 -15.06 -26.02 -1.46
CA MET A 31 -16.06 -25.00 -1.77
C MET A 31 -17.31 -25.35 -0.98
N THR A 32 -17.36 -24.89 0.26
CA THR A 32 -18.62 -24.83 1.00
C THR A 32 -19.56 -24.01 0.12
N PRO A 33 -20.82 -24.44 -0.14
CA PRO A 33 -21.76 -23.62 -0.87
C PRO A 33 -21.85 -22.27 -0.17
N SER A 34 -21.31 -21.22 -0.80
CA SER A 34 -21.38 -19.88 -0.27
C SER A 34 -22.84 -19.55 -0.06
N ALA A 35 -23.21 -19.13 1.15
CA ALA A 35 -24.47 -18.44 1.37
C ALA A 35 -24.61 -17.38 0.28
N PRO A 36 -25.83 -17.10 -0.25
CA PRO A 36 -26.01 -16.11 -1.31
C PRO A 36 -25.27 -14.86 -0.91
N ALA A 37 -24.31 -14.44 -1.75
CA ALA A 37 -23.43 -13.32 -1.47
C ALA A 37 -24.33 -12.13 -1.09
N ALA A 38 -24.20 -11.66 0.15
CA ALA A 38 -24.86 -10.43 0.58
C ALA A 38 -24.47 -9.38 -0.46
N GLY A 39 -25.46 -8.74 -1.08
CA GLY A 39 -25.23 -7.78 -2.16
C GLY A 39 -24.20 -6.76 -1.72
N ASP A 40 -23.35 -6.28 -2.63
CA ASP A 40 -22.32 -5.28 -2.35
C ASP A 40 -22.93 -4.05 -1.66
N ALA A 41 -22.68 -3.91 -0.36
CA ALA A 41 -23.28 -2.88 0.49
C ALA A 41 -22.69 -1.46 0.24
N ARG A 42 -21.65 -1.34 -0.57
CA ARG A 42 -21.04 -0.05 -0.90
C ARG A 42 -22.01 0.82 -1.70
N GLN A 43 -22.02 2.11 -1.38
CA GLN A 43 -22.84 3.07 -2.12
C GLN A 43 -22.40 3.13 -3.59
N LEU A 44 -23.35 2.89 -4.50
CA LEU A 44 -23.13 3.01 -5.93
C LEU A 44 -23.11 4.48 -6.34
N VAL A 45 -22.00 4.93 -6.90
CA VAL A 45 -21.84 6.26 -7.48
C VAL A 45 -21.90 6.16 -9.00
N LYS A 46 -22.82 6.94 -9.60
CA LYS A 46 -23.03 6.96 -11.04
C LYS A 46 -22.36 8.20 -11.62
N PHE A 47 -21.29 8.00 -12.37
CA PHE A 47 -20.67 9.06 -13.18
C PHE A 47 -21.12 8.99 -14.63
N PRO A 48 -21.16 10.13 -15.35
CA PRO A 48 -21.14 10.10 -16.81
C PRO A 48 -19.95 9.30 -17.30
N GLU A 49 -20.12 8.56 -18.40
CA GLU A 49 -19.09 7.59 -18.86
C GLU A 49 -17.68 8.20 -19.05
N PRO A 50 -17.51 9.40 -19.65
CA PRO A 50 -16.16 9.98 -19.74
C PRO A 50 -15.52 10.24 -18.38
N MET A 51 -16.31 10.69 -17.38
CA MET A 51 -15.83 10.96 -16.02
C MET A 51 -15.50 9.66 -15.29
N ARG A 52 -16.29 8.60 -15.49
CA ARG A 52 -16.02 7.28 -14.94
C ARG A 52 -14.69 6.74 -15.45
N LEU A 53 -14.46 6.79 -16.76
CA LEU A 53 -13.20 6.36 -17.37
C LEU A 53 -12.01 7.19 -16.86
N HIS A 54 -12.16 8.50 -16.78
CA HIS A 54 -11.14 9.39 -16.25
C HIS A 54 -10.80 9.02 -14.78
N THR A 55 -11.82 8.85 -13.94
CA THR A 55 -11.63 8.47 -12.52
C THR A 55 -10.93 7.12 -12.39
N ILE A 56 -11.30 6.11 -13.18
CA ILE A 56 -10.62 4.81 -13.16
C ILE A 56 -9.15 4.94 -13.58
N THR A 57 -8.86 5.79 -14.57
CA THR A 57 -7.49 6.05 -15.00
C THR A 57 -6.68 6.72 -13.89
N SER A 58 -7.25 7.73 -13.22
CA SER A 58 -6.63 8.39 -12.07
C SER A 58 -6.37 7.40 -10.93
N MET A 59 -7.32 6.50 -10.61
CA MET A 59 -7.12 5.48 -9.57
C MET A 59 -5.97 4.51 -9.89
N ARG A 60 -5.82 4.13 -11.17
CA ARG A 60 -4.68 3.31 -11.62
C ARG A 60 -3.36 4.05 -11.52
N ASP A 61 -3.36 5.36 -11.79
CA ASP A 61 -2.18 6.20 -11.62
C ASP A 61 -1.83 6.39 -10.14
N HIS A 62 -2.82 6.55 -9.26
CA HIS A 62 -2.60 6.56 -7.80
C HIS A 62 -1.91 5.28 -7.32
N LEU A 63 -2.35 4.10 -7.80
CA LEU A 63 -1.72 2.83 -7.42
C LEU A 63 -0.26 2.76 -7.90
N ARG A 64 0.01 3.23 -9.12
CA ARG A 64 1.38 3.34 -9.65
C ARG A 64 2.22 4.33 -8.82
N ALA A 65 1.65 5.48 -8.46
CA ALA A 65 2.34 6.45 -7.60
C ALA A 65 2.72 5.84 -6.24
N LEU A 66 1.83 5.08 -5.61
CA LEU A 66 2.13 4.38 -4.35
C LEU A 66 3.27 3.37 -4.52
N GLN A 67 3.29 2.63 -5.62
CA GLN A 67 4.38 1.69 -5.92
C GLN A 67 5.73 2.43 -6.08
N GLU A 68 5.76 3.52 -6.86
CA GLU A 68 6.98 4.30 -7.10
C GLU A 68 7.47 5.03 -5.83
N ILE A 69 6.56 5.51 -4.97
CA ILE A 69 6.87 6.07 -3.65
C ILE A 69 7.53 5.01 -2.77
N THR A 70 6.92 3.83 -2.67
CA THR A 70 7.44 2.72 -1.85
C THR A 70 8.82 2.29 -2.32
N ASP A 71 9.02 2.18 -3.62
CA ASP A 71 10.29 1.84 -4.24
C ASP A 71 11.37 2.94 -3.96
N SER A 72 11.00 4.21 -4.03
CA SER A 72 11.89 5.33 -3.69
C SER A 72 12.28 5.32 -2.20
N LEU A 73 11.32 5.11 -1.29
CA LEU A 73 11.58 4.99 0.14
C LEU A 73 12.51 3.81 0.47
N SER A 74 12.37 2.69 -0.25
CA SER A 74 13.23 1.51 -0.04
C SER A 74 14.70 1.77 -0.35
N ARG A 75 14.98 2.80 -1.15
CA ARG A 75 16.32 3.25 -1.50
C ARG A 75 16.77 4.53 -0.77
N ASN A 76 15.99 4.99 0.20
CA ASN A 76 16.17 6.26 0.90
C ASN A 76 16.16 7.48 -0.06
N ASP A 77 15.50 7.37 -1.21
CA ASP A 77 15.29 8.47 -2.16
C ASP A 77 14.04 9.28 -1.74
N PHE A 78 14.17 9.97 -0.61
CA PHE A 78 13.08 10.70 0.02
C PHE A 78 12.57 11.87 -0.84
N GLU A 79 13.47 12.56 -1.52
CA GLU A 79 13.15 13.67 -2.42
C GLU A 79 12.25 13.21 -3.56
N LYS A 80 12.58 12.08 -4.18
CA LYS A 80 11.77 11.49 -5.23
C LYS A 80 10.42 11.01 -4.71
N ALA A 81 10.39 10.36 -3.54
CA ALA A 81 9.14 9.95 -2.90
C ALA A 81 8.22 11.14 -2.65
N ALA A 82 8.76 12.25 -2.11
CA ALA A 82 8.02 13.48 -1.88
C ALA A 82 7.49 14.11 -3.17
N SER A 83 8.31 14.19 -4.21
CA SER A 83 7.95 14.74 -5.51
C SER A 83 6.81 13.96 -6.19
N ILE A 84 6.89 12.63 -6.18
CA ILE A 84 5.84 11.77 -6.72
C ILE A 84 4.54 11.95 -5.93
N ALA A 85 4.61 11.96 -4.61
CA ALA A 85 3.45 12.11 -3.76
C ALA A 85 2.74 13.44 -4.02
N GLU A 86 3.47 14.56 -4.02
CA GLU A 86 2.85 15.87 -4.22
C GLU A 86 2.27 16.03 -5.62
N SER A 87 3.01 15.66 -6.66
CA SER A 87 2.60 15.88 -8.05
C SER A 87 1.48 14.96 -8.52
N ARG A 88 1.32 13.77 -7.92
CA ARG A 88 0.35 12.77 -8.39
C ARG A 88 -0.75 12.43 -7.39
N LEU A 89 -0.53 12.67 -6.11
CA LEU A 89 -1.49 12.37 -5.04
C LEU A 89 -1.84 13.61 -4.19
N GLY A 90 -0.95 14.60 -4.12
CA GLY A 90 -1.08 15.78 -3.27
C GLY A 90 -2.10 16.81 -3.79
N MET A 91 -2.21 17.91 -3.08
CA MET A 91 -3.12 19.01 -3.44
C MET A 91 -2.81 19.60 -4.82
N SER A 92 -1.56 19.56 -5.26
CA SER A 92 -1.12 20.05 -6.58
C SER A 92 -1.70 19.21 -7.74
N SER A 93 -2.15 18.00 -7.51
CA SER A 93 -2.69 17.09 -8.52
C SER A 93 -4.18 17.27 -8.82
N LEU A 94 -4.90 18.09 -8.05
CA LEU A 94 -6.36 18.24 -8.13
C LEU A 94 -6.86 18.65 -9.53
N GLU A 95 -6.15 19.55 -10.19
CA GLU A 95 -6.50 19.99 -11.56
C GLU A 95 -6.36 18.84 -12.57
N ALA A 96 -5.24 18.11 -12.52
CA ALA A 96 -4.98 16.97 -13.39
C ALA A 96 -6.01 15.83 -13.19
N HIS A 97 -6.56 15.71 -11.98
CA HIS A 97 -7.63 14.76 -11.66
C HIS A 97 -9.03 15.27 -12.04
N GLY A 98 -9.14 16.48 -12.57
CA GLY A 98 -10.44 17.07 -12.92
C GLY A 98 -11.37 17.24 -11.72
N ALA A 99 -10.83 17.47 -10.53
CA ALA A 99 -11.56 17.44 -9.26
C ALA A 99 -12.81 18.33 -9.26
N ALA A 100 -12.71 19.55 -9.81
CA ALA A 100 -13.84 20.48 -9.91
C ALA A 100 -14.96 19.96 -10.84
N HIS A 101 -14.61 19.18 -11.87
CA HIS A 101 -15.59 18.65 -12.82
C HIS A 101 -16.30 17.40 -12.32
N ILE A 102 -15.64 16.57 -11.52
CA ILE A 102 -16.23 15.34 -11.00
C ILE A 102 -16.95 15.54 -9.67
N ALA A 103 -16.59 16.54 -8.87
CA ALA A 103 -17.18 16.80 -7.56
C ALA A 103 -18.72 16.85 -7.55
N PRO A 104 -19.43 17.50 -8.51
CA PRO A 104 -20.88 17.55 -8.52
C PRO A 104 -21.56 16.17 -8.61
N PHE A 105 -20.86 15.13 -9.06
CA PHE A 105 -21.36 13.76 -9.20
C PHE A 105 -21.00 12.88 -8.02
N MET A 106 -20.19 13.37 -7.08
CA MET A 106 -19.73 12.63 -5.92
C MET A 106 -20.63 12.93 -4.71
N PRO A 107 -21.03 11.91 -3.93
CA PRO A 107 -21.60 12.12 -2.60
C PRO A 107 -20.63 12.95 -1.72
N GLN A 108 -21.15 13.77 -0.82
CA GLN A 108 -20.34 14.62 0.04
C GLN A 108 -19.23 13.85 0.77
N GLY A 109 -19.58 12.70 1.38
CA GLY A 109 -18.58 11.88 2.08
C GLY A 109 -17.46 11.36 1.17
N MET A 110 -17.75 11.10 -0.14
CA MET A 110 -16.71 10.73 -1.09
C MET A 110 -15.79 11.92 -1.43
N GLN A 111 -16.36 13.14 -1.57
CA GLN A 111 -15.58 14.36 -1.76
C GLN A 111 -14.67 14.65 -0.56
N ASP A 112 -15.20 14.47 0.66
CA ASP A 112 -14.45 14.71 1.90
C ASP A 112 -13.27 13.75 2.02
N ILE A 113 -13.49 12.45 1.78
CA ILE A 113 -12.41 11.44 1.80
C ILE A 113 -11.38 11.73 0.69
N GLY A 114 -11.82 12.07 -0.52
CA GLY A 114 -10.93 12.43 -1.62
C GLY A 114 -10.07 13.64 -1.28
N THR A 115 -10.67 14.71 -0.76
CA THR A 115 -9.95 15.91 -0.31
C THR A 115 -8.94 15.58 0.80
N GLN A 116 -9.34 14.72 1.75
CA GLN A 116 -8.45 14.30 2.83
C GLN A 116 -7.29 13.45 2.31
N MET A 117 -7.51 12.62 1.28
CA MET A 117 -6.44 11.85 0.63
C MET A 117 -5.38 12.80 0.04
N HIS A 118 -5.79 13.81 -0.73
CA HIS A 118 -4.87 14.80 -1.30
C HIS A 118 -4.09 15.58 -0.23
N ARG A 119 -4.77 16.01 0.84
CA ARG A 119 -4.13 16.71 1.96
C ARG A 119 -3.11 15.84 2.69
N THR A 120 -3.44 14.57 2.93
CA THR A 120 -2.51 13.65 3.61
C THR A 120 -1.32 13.31 2.72
N ALA A 121 -1.50 13.25 1.40
CA ALA A 121 -0.40 13.03 0.46
C ALA A 121 0.57 14.23 0.42
N SER A 122 0.06 15.48 0.47
CA SER A 122 0.93 16.66 0.61
C SER A 122 1.67 16.67 1.96
N ARG A 123 1.02 16.24 3.05
CA ARG A 123 1.71 16.08 4.34
C ARG A 123 2.79 15.00 4.29
N PHE A 124 2.49 13.86 3.66
CA PHE A 124 3.50 12.83 3.43
C PHE A 124 4.71 13.38 2.68
N ALA A 125 4.52 14.22 1.64
CA ALA A 125 5.63 14.82 0.90
C ALA A 125 6.55 15.64 1.83
N VAL A 126 5.97 16.42 2.75
CA VAL A 126 6.74 17.17 3.77
C VAL A 126 7.47 16.23 4.73
N GLU A 127 6.81 15.17 5.22
CA GLU A 127 7.43 14.19 6.12
C GLU A 127 8.57 13.42 5.44
N ALA A 128 8.43 13.09 4.17
CA ALA A 128 9.50 12.44 3.39
C ALA A 128 10.72 13.37 3.25
N GLN A 129 10.51 14.65 2.94
CA GLN A 129 11.61 15.63 2.90
C GLN A 129 12.28 15.78 4.27
N THR A 130 11.53 15.81 5.36
CA THR A 130 12.07 15.88 6.72
C THR A 130 12.86 14.63 7.07
N ALA A 131 12.37 13.45 6.66
CA ALA A 131 13.04 12.17 6.88
C ALA A 131 14.42 12.09 6.20
N SER A 132 14.63 12.84 5.10
CA SER A 132 15.91 12.88 4.40
C SER A 132 17.04 13.42 5.27
N VAL A 133 16.75 14.36 6.18
CA VAL A 133 17.75 14.97 7.06
C VAL A 133 18.29 13.97 8.10
N GLY A 134 17.41 13.13 8.65
CA GLY A 134 17.76 12.12 9.65
C GLY A 134 18.06 10.74 9.06
N ASN A 135 17.86 10.55 7.76
CA ASN A 135 17.89 9.25 7.06
C ASN A 135 17.06 8.16 7.76
N ASP A 136 15.90 8.57 8.33
CA ASP A 136 14.98 7.70 9.03
C ASP A 136 13.67 7.58 8.24
N VAL A 137 13.43 6.43 7.64
CA VAL A 137 12.25 6.15 6.81
C VAL A 137 10.94 6.01 7.63
N ARG A 138 11.02 5.75 8.93
CA ARG A 138 9.84 5.42 9.76
C ARG A 138 8.77 6.52 9.79
N PRO A 139 9.09 7.82 9.99
CA PRO A 139 8.08 8.87 9.92
C PRO A 139 7.39 8.95 8.54
N ALA A 140 8.16 8.82 7.45
CA ALA A 140 7.61 8.80 6.11
C ALA A 140 6.68 7.60 5.87
N LEU A 141 7.06 6.39 6.33
CA LEU A 141 6.18 5.21 6.24
C LEU A 141 4.89 5.38 7.05
N ALA A 142 4.97 5.98 8.24
CA ALA A 142 3.78 6.27 9.05
C ALA A 142 2.84 7.24 8.31
N ALA A 143 3.37 8.31 7.72
CA ALA A 143 2.60 9.26 6.94
C ALA A 143 2.00 8.63 5.67
N LEU A 144 2.74 7.74 4.98
CA LEU A 144 2.22 6.98 3.84
C LEU A 144 1.03 6.09 4.23
N GLY A 145 1.10 5.45 5.41
CA GLY A 145 0.00 4.68 5.97
C GLY A 145 -1.29 5.51 6.13
N VAL A 146 -1.17 6.79 6.54
CA VAL A 146 -2.31 7.71 6.64
C VAL A 146 -2.91 8.04 5.28
N VAL A 147 -2.09 8.19 4.23
CA VAL A 147 -2.59 8.35 2.85
C VAL A 147 -3.37 7.11 2.42
N MET A 148 -2.79 5.93 2.58
CA MET A 148 -3.43 4.66 2.19
C MET A 148 -4.75 4.41 2.94
N GLN A 149 -4.87 4.86 4.18
CA GLN A 149 -6.10 4.76 4.96
C GLN A 149 -7.28 5.47 4.27
N GLN A 150 -7.05 6.59 3.59
CA GLN A 150 -8.09 7.28 2.83
C GLN A 150 -8.53 6.47 1.60
N CYS A 151 -7.60 5.82 0.92
CA CYS A 151 -7.92 4.91 -0.18
C CYS A 151 -8.82 3.76 0.31
N VAL A 152 -8.44 3.12 1.42
CA VAL A 152 -9.23 2.04 2.04
C VAL A 152 -10.62 2.53 2.42
N ALA A 153 -10.73 3.69 3.08
CA ALA A 153 -12.01 4.25 3.51
C ALA A 153 -12.95 4.51 2.32
N CYS A 154 -12.44 5.12 1.24
CA CYS A 154 -13.22 5.37 0.04
C CYS A 154 -13.68 4.07 -0.63
N HIS A 155 -12.76 3.12 -0.83
CA HIS A 155 -13.07 1.84 -1.51
C HIS A 155 -13.95 0.91 -0.68
N ALA A 156 -13.98 1.06 0.65
CA ALA A 156 -14.91 0.34 1.52
C ALA A 156 -16.33 0.92 1.47
N ALA A 157 -16.48 2.24 1.22
CA ALA A 157 -17.78 2.92 1.25
C ALA A 157 -18.44 3.05 -0.13
N TYR A 158 -17.68 3.15 -1.20
CA TYR A 158 -18.16 3.51 -2.54
C TYR A 158 -17.70 2.54 -3.62
N ARG A 159 -18.53 2.42 -4.65
CA ARG A 159 -18.20 1.74 -5.91
C ARG A 159 -18.74 2.53 -7.10
N LEU A 160 -18.07 2.45 -8.23
CA LEU A 160 -18.46 3.14 -9.46
C LEU A 160 -19.26 2.24 -10.41
N ARG A 161 -20.13 2.87 -11.17
CA ARG A 161 -20.82 2.25 -12.30
C ARG A 161 -20.87 3.25 -13.47
#